data_16f66930fa55534ae1264d1773275e18
#
_entry.id   16f66930fa55534ae1264d1773275e18
#
_cell.length_a   1.000
_cell.length_b   1.000
_cell.length_c   1.000
_cell.angle_alpha   90.00
_cell.angle_beta   90.00
_cell.angle_gamma   90.00
#
_symmetry.space_group_name_H-M   'P 1'
#
loop_
_entity.id
_entity.type
_entity.pdbx_description
1 polymer ?
#
loop_
_entity_poly.entity_id
_entity_poly.type
_entity_poly.pdbx_seq_one_letter_code
_entity_poly.pdbx_strand_id
1 'polypeptide(L)'
;MNGVVLGGTNSGVGKTVATLAVVRALQDAGHDVQPAKAGPDFIDPSHHAQVADEPSRTLDLWLEGEEGLRRNYARGDGDVCVVEGVMGLYDGDASSTAMVAEALDLPVVLVVDAKAGMESVAATAHGFREYAAHVGVDVDVAGIVAQRAHGGRHAEGIRDALPDELAYFGRIPPTPDLEIPDRHLGLEMGAESPLDPDALEAAAEHLRTDRLLDAARPPSAPETAPPTAADRAAPAAGRPTVAVARDAAFAFVYPATLERLRERADVVTFAPVEGDDLPACDGVYLPGGYLELHGAALASSPALSTLSA
;
A
#
# COMPACT_ATOMS: atom_id res chain seq x y z
N MET A 1 9.41 10.22 -9.59
CA MET A 1 8.23 10.43 -8.73
C MET A 1 8.72 10.62 -7.29
N ASN A 2 8.29 11.69 -6.63
CA ASN A 2 8.57 11.88 -5.20
C ASN A 2 7.77 10.87 -4.38
N GLY A 3 8.23 10.55 -3.17
CA GLY A 3 7.50 9.61 -2.32
C GLY A 3 7.63 9.89 -0.84
N VAL A 4 6.70 9.31 -0.09
CA VAL A 4 6.67 9.34 1.37
C VAL A 4 6.17 7.99 1.88
N VAL A 5 6.69 7.54 3.02
CA VAL A 5 6.28 6.28 3.67
C VAL A 5 5.46 6.58 4.92
N LEU A 6 4.27 6.02 5.04
CA LEU A 6 3.48 6.06 6.27
C LEU A 6 3.81 4.85 7.14
N GLY A 7 4.70 5.03 8.12
CA GLY A 7 5.03 4.01 9.11
C GLY A 7 4.07 4.04 10.30
N GLY A 8 3.84 2.92 10.95
CA GLY A 8 3.03 2.86 12.16
C GLY A 8 3.83 2.58 13.40
N THR A 9 3.34 3.01 14.57
CA THR A 9 3.95 2.62 15.85
C THR A 9 3.70 1.15 16.20
N ASN A 10 2.66 0.56 15.62
CA ASN A 10 2.29 -0.85 15.80
C ASN A 10 1.27 -1.28 14.73
N SER A 11 0.98 -2.58 14.68
CA SER A 11 -0.17 -3.08 13.91
C SER A 11 -1.48 -2.56 14.51
N GLY A 12 -2.47 -2.25 13.67
CA GLY A 12 -3.78 -1.73 14.12
C GLY A 12 -3.79 -0.27 14.56
N VAL A 13 -2.70 0.49 14.39
CA VAL A 13 -2.66 1.93 14.73
C VAL A 13 -3.54 2.79 13.80
N GLY A 14 -4.04 2.23 12.69
CA GLY A 14 -4.87 2.92 11.70
C GLY A 14 -4.07 3.49 10.52
N LYS A 15 -2.96 2.81 10.13
CA LYS A 15 -2.16 3.19 8.96
C LYS A 15 -2.99 3.28 7.69
N THR A 16 -3.81 2.27 7.42
CA THR A 16 -4.61 2.18 6.19
C THR A 16 -5.53 3.39 6.06
N VAL A 17 -6.30 3.72 7.10
CA VAL A 17 -7.15 4.92 7.11
C VAL A 17 -6.32 6.21 6.94
N ALA A 18 -5.17 6.31 7.61
CA ALA A 18 -4.28 7.47 7.46
C ALA A 18 -3.71 7.57 6.04
N THR A 19 -3.33 6.45 5.43
CA THR A 19 -2.85 6.39 4.04
C THR A 19 -3.92 6.84 3.07
N LEU A 20 -5.14 6.31 3.20
CA LEU A 20 -6.26 6.68 2.33
C LEU A 20 -6.64 8.16 2.45
N ALA A 21 -6.62 8.70 3.69
CA ALA A 21 -6.84 10.13 3.90
C ALA A 21 -5.73 11.00 3.31
N VAL A 22 -4.46 10.55 3.37
CA VAL A 22 -3.33 11.24 2.72
C VAL A 22 -3.46 11.19 1.20
N VAL A 23 -3.80 10.03 0.62
CA VAL A 23 -4.06 9.89 -0.82
C VAL A 23 -5.16 10.85 -1.24
N ARG A 24 -6.29 10.88 -0.53
CA ARG A 24 -7.41 11.77 -0.80
C ARG A 24 -7.00 13.24 -0.72
N ALA A 25 -6.29 13.65 0.34
CA ALA A 25 -5.83 15.03 0.52
C ALA A 25 -4.92 15.50 -0.62
N LEU A 26 -4.05 14.62 -1.12
CA LEU A 26 -3.16 14.91 -2.25
C LEU A 26 -3.95 15.02 -3.57
N GLN A 27 -4.93 14.14 -3.79
CA GLN A 27 -5.82 14.21 -4.96
C GLN A 27 -6.65 15.50 -4.97
N ASP A 28 -7.19 15.91 -3.81
CA ASP A 28 -7.95 17.16 -3.67
C ASP A 28 -7.07 18.40 -3.90
N ALA A 29 -5.77 18.29 -3.66
CA ALA A 29 -4.78 19.30 -4.04
C ALA A 29 -4.37 19.26 -5.53
N GLY A 30 -4.90 18.33 -6.31
CA GLY A 30 -4.69 18.23 -7.75
C GLY A 30 -3.49 17.39 -8.18
N HIS A 31 -3.02 16.46 -7.32
CA HIS A 31 -1.92 15.56 -7.62
C HIS A 31 -2.40 14.17 -8.03
N ASP A 32 -1.75 13.59 -9.02
CA ASP A 32 -1.89 12.17 -9.35
C ASP A 32 -1.08 11.34 -8.34
N VAL A 33 -1.77 10.47 -7.59
CA VAL A 33 -1.16 9.72 -6.48
C VAL A 33 -0.98 8.26 -6.84
N GLN A 34 0.26 7.78 -6.82
CA GLN A 34 0.57 6.37 -6.90
C GLN A 34 0.57 5.75 -5.49
N PRO A 35 -0.39 4.90 -5.14
CA PRO A 35 -0.34 4.18 -3.87
C PRO A 35 0.65 3.01 -3.95
N ALA A 36 1.26 2.68 -2.81
CA ALA A 36 2.09 1.50 -2.66
C ALA A 36 1.94 0.90 -1.26
N LYS A 37 2.26 -0.38 -1.13
CA LYS A 37 2.25 -1.12 0.13
C LYS A 37 3.59 -1.78 0.36
N ALA A 38 4.21 -1.51 1.52
CA ALA A 38 5.34 -2.29 2.01
C ALA A 38 4.84 -3.65 2.51
N GLY A 39 5.51 -4.73 2.08
CA GLY A 39 5.13 -6.09 2.45
C GLY A 39 4.11 -6.76 1.51
N PRO A 40 3.96 -8.10 1.63
CA PRO A 40 3.15 -8.94 0.75
C PRO A 40 1.68 -8.94 1.16
N ASP A 41 1.00 -7.81 0.98
CA ASP A 41 -0.39 -7.60 1.34
C ASP A 41 -1.28 -7.52 0.08
N PHE A 42 -2.51 -8.00 0.16
CA PHE A 42 -3.52 -7.93 -0.89
C PHE A 42 -4.75 -7.12 -0.47
N ILE A 43 -4.95 -6.92 0.83
CA ILE A 43 -6.15 -6.30 1.40
C ILE A 43 -6.02 -4.79 1.37
N ASP A 44 -5.02 -4.22 2.06
CA ASP A 44 -4.78 -2.77 2.05
C ASP A 44 -4.62 -2.23 0.62
N PRO A 45 -3.86 -2.90 -0.30
CA PRO A 45 -3.81 -2.52 -1.71
C PRO A 45 -5.16 -2.44 -2.42
N SER A 46 -6.16 -3.22 -2.00
CA SER A 46 -7.50 -3.16 -2.58
C SER A 46 -8.25 -1.87 -2.22
N HIS A 47 -8.07 -1.39 -0.99
CA HIS A 47 -8.59 -0.09 -0.54
C HIS A 47 -7.84 1.07 -1.21
N HIS A 48 -6.50 0.95 -1.30
CA HIS A 48 -5.67 1.93 -2.01
C HIS A 48 -6.17 2.16 -3.44
N ALA A 49 -6.38 1.06 -4.17
CA ALA A 49 -6.81 1.12 -5.56
C ALA A 49 -8.19 1.77 -5.74
N GLN A 50 -9.09 1.61 -4.77
CA GLN A 50 -10.40 2.26 -4.81
C GLN A 50 -10.33 3.77 -4.62
N VAL A 51 -9.47 4.25 -3.72
CA VAL A 51 -9.36 5.68 -3.42
C VAL A 51 -8.48 6.39 -4.45
N ALA A 52 -7.37 5.78 -4.84
CA ALA A 52 -6.43 6.38 -5.79
C ALA A 52 -6.86 6.26 -7.26
N ASP A 53 -7.80 5.36 -7.59
CA ASP A 53 -8.14 4.93 -8.96
C ASP A 53 -6.92 4.35 -9.74
N GLU A 54 -5.90 3.92 -9.00
CA GLU A 54 -4.65 3.35 -9.50
C GLU A 54 -4.25 2.10 -8.71
N PRO A 55 -3.72 1.05 -9.39
CA PRO A 55 -3.26 -0.15 -8.70
C PRO A 55 -2.12 0.15 -7.72
N SER A 56 -2.24 -0.35 -6.49
CA SER A 56 -1.19 -0.20 -5.48
C SER A 56 0.04 -1.07 -5.79
N ARG A 57 1.25 -0.51 -5.70
CA ARG A 57 2.51 -1.24 -5.87
C ARG A 57 2.83 -2.04 -4.61
N THR A 58 3.29 -3.28 -4.78
CA THR A 58 3.80 -4.08 -3.66
C THR A 58 5.32 -3.93 -3.59
N LEU A 59 5.82 -3.44 -2.46
CA LEU A 59 7.24 -3.16 -2.24
C LEU A 59 7.75 -4.04 -1.11
N ASP A 60 8.48 -5.10 -1.47
CA ASP A 60 8.94 -6.09 -0.49
C ASP A 60 10.37 -6.57 -0.79
N LEU A 61 11.27 -6.35 0.17
CA LEU A 61 12.68 -6.70 0.03
C LEU A 61 12.92 -8.22 -0.02
N TRP A 62 12.09 -9.00 0.68
CA TRP A 62 12.23 -10.46 0.67
C TRP A 62 11.77 -11.09 -0.65
N LEU A 63 10.67 -10.57 -1.24
CA LEU A 63 10.12 -11.07 -2.51
C LEU A 63 10.95 -10.64 -3.71
N GLU A 64 11.45 -9.42 -3.72
CA GLU A 64 11.97 -8.77 -4.92
C GLU A 64 13.46 -8.41 -4.82
N GLY A 65 14.01 -8.39 -3.60
CA GLY A 65 15.30 -7.78 -3.32
C GLY A 65 15.27 -6.25 -3.54
N GLU A 66 16.33 -5.58 -3.20
CA GLU A 66 16.41 -4.11 -3.28
C GLU A 66 16.26 -3.59 -4.72
N GLU A 67 16.91 -4.25 -5.68
CA GLU A 67 16.81 -3.86 -7.09
C GLU A 67 15.40 -4.07 -7.65
N GLY A 68 14.74 -5.17 -7.30
CA GLY A 68 13.36 -5.46 -7.70
C GLY A 68 12.37 -4.46 -7.11
N LEU A 69 12.51 -4.15 -5.83
CA LEU A 69 11.72 -3.16 -5.11
C LEU A 69 11.85 -1.77 -5.77
N ARG A 70 13.07 -1.30 -6.04
CA ARG A 70 13.33 -0.02 -6.73
C ARG A 70 12.72 0.00 -8.13
N ARG A 71 12.83 -1.09 -8.89
CA ARG A 71 12.20 -1.22 -10.22
C ARG A 71 10.68 -1.16 -10.12
N ASN A 72 10.08 -1.82 -9.13
CA ASN A 72 8.63 -1.81 -8.95
C ASN A 72 8.13 -0.42 -8.56
N TYR A 73 8.84 0.28 -7.67
CA TYR A 73 8.58 1.69 -7.37
C TYR A 73 8.63 2.58 -8.61
N ALA A 74 9.68 2.42 -9.42
CA ALA A 74 9.89 3.22 -10.65
C ALA A 74 8.86 2.93 -11.77
N ARG A 75 8.07 1.86 -11.67
CA ARG A 75 6.96 1.54 -12.58
C ARG A 75 5.66 2.27 -12.21
N GLY A 76 5.61 2.88 -11.04
CA GLY A 76 4.49 3.72 -10.65
C GLY A 76 4.36 4.92 -11.57
N ASP A 77 3.12 5.34 -11.81
CA ASP A 77 2.79 6.52 -12.62
C ASP A 77 2.01 7.50 -11.74
N GLY A 78 2.55 8.69 -11.56
CA GLY A 78 1.96 9.71 -10.70
C GLY A 78 2.97 10.80 -10.32
N ASP A 79 2.47 11.88 -9.72
CA ASP A 79 3.29 12.99 -9.22
C ASP A 79 3.98 12.61 -7.91
N VAL A 80 3.24 11.90 -7.05
CA VAL A 80 3.69 11.51 -5.72
C VAL A 80 3.30 10.07 -5.39
N CYS A 81 4.22 9.33 -4.76
CA CYS A 81 3.96 7.99 -4.24
C CYS A 81 3.71 8.02 -2.74
N VAL A 82 2.61 7.40 -2.31
CA VAL A 82 2.30 7.19 -0.90
C VAL A 82 2.46 5.71 -0.58
N VAL A 83 3.47 5.36 0.21
CA VAL A 83 3.77 3.98 0.60
C VAL A 83 3.21 3.70 1.97
N GLU A 84 2.21 2.83 2.08
CA GLU A 84 1.75 2.33 3.37
C GLU A 84 2.70 1.27 3.93
N GLY A 85 3.13 1.45 5.16
CA GLY A 85 3.97 0.51 5.88
C GLY A 85 3.25 -0.74 6.36
N VAL A 86 4.01 -1.78 6.64
CA VAL A 86 3.55 -3.05 7.25
C VAL A 86 3.83 -3.04 8.76
N MET A 87 2.95 -3.64 9.56
CA MET A 87 3.10 -3.78 11.03
C MET A 87 3.54 -2.48 11.74
N GLY A 88 4.42 -2.54 12.73
CA GLY A 88 5.15 -1.39 13.25
C GLY A 88 6.36 -1.05 12.38
N LEU A 89 6.84 0.19 12.48
CA LEU A 89 7.92 0.73 11.62
C LEU A 89 9.14 -0.19 11.53
N TYR A 90 9.56 -0.77 12.64
CA TYR A 90 10.75 -1.60 12.76
C TYR A 90 10.46 -3.10 12.83
N ASP A 91 9.18 -3.50 12.78
CA ASP A 91 8.79 -4.90 12.87
C ASP A 91 9.01 -5.61 11.54
N GLY A 92 9.67 -6.77 11.59
CA GLY A 92 9.94 -7.62 10.42
C GLY A 92 11.43 -7.84 10.18
N ASP A 93 11.83 -9.11 10.14
CA ASP A 93 13.26 -9.49 10.07
C ASP A 93 13.87 -9.31 8.67
N ALA A 94 13.06 -9.44 7.61
CA ALA A 94 13.54 -9.46 6.22
C ALA A 94 13.06 -8.26 5.38
N SER A 95 11.96 -7.63 5.77
CA SER A 95 11.34 -6.52 5.02
C SER A 95 10.45 -5.70 5.94
N SER A 96 11.05 -4.96 6.88
CA SER A 96 10.30 -3.99 7.71
C SER A 96 9.99 -2.73 6.91
N THR A 97 9.02 -1.94 7.39
CA THR A 97 8.72 -0.61 6.82
C THR A 97 9.96 0.29 6.80
N ALA A 98 10.78 0.26 7.88
CA ALA A 98 12.00 1.04 7.96
C ALA A 98 13.04 0.62 6.90
N MET A 99 13.21 -0.69 6.69
CA MET A 99 14.13 -1.20 5.65
C MET A 99 13.66 -0.83 4.23
N VAL A 100 12.36 -0.83 3.97
CA VAL A 100 11.79 -0.37 2.68
C VAL A 100 12.03 1.13 2.49
N ALA A 101 11.83 1.93 3.55
CA ALA A 101 12.09 3.38 3.52
C ALA A 101 13.58 3.67 3.28
N GLU A 102 14.50 2.97 3.97
CA GLU A 102 15.95 3.07 3.76
C GLU A 102 16.33 2.68 2.33
N ALA A 103 15.83 1.53 1.83
CA ALA A 103 16.14 1.05 0.48
C ALA A 103 15.70 2.04 -0.61
N LEU A 104 14.68 2.84 -0.39
CA LEU A 104 14.20 3.87 -1.30
C LEU A 104 14.74 5.26 -0.96
N ASP A 105 15.37 5.45 0.20
CA ASP A 105 15.75 6.75 0.75
C ASP A 105 14.54 7.71 0.82
N LEU A 106 13.40 7.20 1.28
CA LEU A 106 12.17 7.98 1.42
C LEU A 106 11.94 8.39 2.88
N PRO A 107 11.40 9.61 3.13
CA PRO A 107 11.06 10.05 4.47
C PRO A 107 9.87 9.25 5.01
N VAL A 108 9.87 9.03 6.32
CA VAL A 108 8.77 8.38 7.03
C VAL A 108 7.93 9.40 7.76
N VAL A 109 6.62 9.38 7.51
CA VAL A 109 5.59 10.01 8.33
C VAL A 109 5.04 8.95 9.27
N LEU A 110 5.26 9.11 10.57
CA LEU A 110 4.84 8.13 11.56
C LEU A 110 3.37 8.33 11.94
N VAL A 111 2.56 7.31 11.78
CA VAL A 111 1.17 7.27 12.27
C VAL A 111 1.20 6.85 13.73
N VAL A 112 0.76 7.76 14.61
CA VAL A 112 0.79 7.57 16.07
C VAL A 112 -0.63 7.66 16.62
N ASP A 113 -1.03 6.67 17.43
CA ASP A 113 -2.31 6.76 18.15
C ASP A 113 -2.29 7.89 19.18
N ALA A 114 -3.15 8.86 18.99
CA ALA A 114 -3.24 10.05 19.83
C ALA A 114 -4.57 10.13 20.60
N LYS A 115 -5.33 9.02 20.70
CA LYS A 115 -6.65 9.01 21.34
C LYS A 115 -6.67 9.61 22.75
N ALA A 116 -5.60 9.48 23.52
CA ALA A 116 -5.55 9.85 24.93
C ALA A 116 -4.22 10.51 25.37
N GLY A 117 -3.44 11.06 24.44
CA GLY A 117 -2.15 11.66 24.78
C GLY A 117 -1.86 12.96 24.03
N MET A 118 -0.98 13.78 24.57
CA MET A 118 -0.37 14.94 23.91
C MET A 118 1.13 14.83 23.96
N GLU A 119 1.78 15.13 25.10
CA GLU A 119 3.23 14.99 25.31
C GLU A 119 3.70 13.53 25.11
N SER A 120 2.88 12.55 25.49
CA SER A 120 3.20 11.13 25.30
C SER A 120 3.23 10.72 23.82
N VAL A 121 2.44 11.38 22.96
CA VAL A 121 2.49 11.20 21.51
C VAL A 121 3.83 11.68 20.96
N ALA A 122 4.28 12.87 21.38
CA ALA A 122 5.56 13.42 21.00
C ALA A 122 6.73 12.54 21.50
N ALA A 123 6.65 12.08 22.76
CA ALA A 123 7.67 11.18 23.32
C ALA A 123 7.75 9.86 22.55
N THR A 124 6.62 9.31 22.12
CA THR A 124 6.57 8.10 21.27
C THR A 124 7.23 8.35 19.92
N ALA A 125 6.86 9.45 19.26
CA ALA A 125 7.42 9.80 17.96
C ALA A 125 8.95 10.03 18.02
N HIS A 126 9.40 10.76 19.03
CA HIS A 126 10.83 10.97 19.28
C HIS A 126 11.56 9.65 19.55
N GLY A 127 10.97 8.75 20.36
CA GLY A 127 11.54 7.43 20.60
C GLY A 127 11.69 6.60 19.32
N PHE A 128 10.71 6.63 18.42
CA PHE A 128 10.79 5.95 17.12
C PHE A 128 11.90 6.54 16.24
N ARG A 129 12.06 7.85 16.21
CA ARG A 129 13.15 8.50 15.46
C ARG A 129 14.53 8.08 15.98
N GLU A 130 14.74 8.15 17.28
CA GLU A 130 16.04 7.81 17.91
C GLU A 130 16.35 6.31 17.85
N TYR A 131 15.33 5.46 17.81
CA TYR A 131 15.48 4.00 17.77
C TYR A 131 16.12 3.50 16.47
N ALA A 132 16.03 4.24 15.38
CA ALA A 132 16.64 3.92 14.08
C ALA A 132 18.15 3.63 14.25
N ALA A 133 18.86 4.50 14.97
CA ALA A 133 20.29 4.33 15.23
C ALA A 133 20.60 3.07 16.05
N HIS A 134 19.69 2.63 16.94
CA HIS A 134 19.86 1.42 17.74
C HIS A 134 19.76 0.14 16.90
N VAL A 135 18.83 0.11 15.93
CA VAL A 135 18.64 -1.05 15.04
C VAL A 135 19.51 -1.01 13.79
N GLY A 136 20.26 0.07 13.59
CA GLY A 136 21.22 0.21 12.50
C GLY A 136 20.56 0.41 11.12
N VAL A 137 19.37 1.03 11.09
CA VAL A 137 18.65 1.39 9.84
C VAL A 137 18.71 2.90 9.67
N ASP A 138 19.11 3.35 8.48
CA ASP A 138 19.18 4.78 8.15
C ASP A 138 17.81 5.23 7.60
N VAL A 139 16.92 5.63 8.52
CA VAL A 139 15.58 6.09 8.18
C VAL A 139 15.29 7.47 8.74
N ASP A 140 14.79 8.35 7.91
CA ASP A 140 14.39 9.71 8.25
C ASP A 140 12.92 9.73 8.70
N VAL A 141 12.68 9.74 10.02
CA VAL A 141 11.33 10.00 10.57
C VAL A 141 11.10 11.50 10.55
N ALA A 142 10.45 11.98 9.50
CA ALA A 142 10.24 13.40 9.23
C ALA A 142 9.19 14.06 10.15
N GLY A 143 8.28 13.27 10.72
CA GLY A 143 7.23 13.77 11.62
C GLY A 143 6.06 12.81 11.75
N ILE A 144 4.89 13.32 12.16
CA ILE A 144 3.74 12.49 12.51
C ILE A 144 2.44 12.91 11.84
N VAL A 145 1.57 11.91 11.62
CA VAL A 145 0.11 12.05 11.55
C VAL A 145 -0.48 11.50 12.85
N ALA A 146 -1.25 12.34 13.56
CA ALA A 146 -1.88 11.97 14.83
C ALA A 146 -3.21 11.25 14.56
N GLN A 147 -3.23 9.92 14.73
CA GLN A 147 -4.43 9.10 14.52
C GLN A 147 -5.37 9.16 15.71
N ARG A 148 -6.68 9.23 15.45
CA ARG A 148 -7.74 9.36 16.47
C ARG A 148 -7.60 10.60 17.36
N ALA A 149 -7.03 11.67 16.83
CA ALA A 149 -6.81 12.92 17.57
C ALA A 149 -8.02 13.85 17.47
N HIS A 150 -8.49 14.34 18.61
CA HIS A 150 -9.50 15.40 18.67
C HIS A 150 -8.91 16.75 18.23
N GLY A 151 -9.76 17.68 17.82
CA GLY A 151 -9.37 19.04 17.44
C GLY A 151 -9.09 19.98 18.64
N GLY A 152 -8.88 21.28 18.32
CA GLY A 152 -8.66 22.34 19.31
C GLY A 152 -7.45 22.08 20.19
N ARG A 153 -7.60 22.27 21.50
CA ARG A 153 -6.51 22.15 22.49
C ARG A 153 -5.76 20.82 22.44
N HIS A 154 -6.41 19.73 22.03
CA HIS A 154 -5.76 18.43 21.93
C HIS A 154 -4.76 18.41 20.75
N ALA A 155 -5.20 18.79 19.57
CA ALA A 155 -4.32 18.86 18.40
C ALA A 155 -3.21 19.91 18.57
N GLU A 156 -3.53 21.06 19.19
CA GLU A 156 -2.55 22.09 19.53
C GLU A 156 -1.49 21.57 20.51
N GLY A 157 -1.92 20.89 21.57
CA GLY A 157 -1.01 20.32 22.56
C GLY A 157 -0.10 19.22 22.00
N ILE A 158 -0.58 18.39 21.07
CA ILE A 158 0.25 17.42 20.36
C ILE A 158 1.32 18.14 19.52
N ARG A 159 0.90 19.12 18.72
CA ARG A 159 1.80 19.88 17.85
C ARG A 159 2.87 20.62 18.65
N ASP A 160 2.47 21.29 19.74
CA ASP A 160 3.37 22.12 20.55
C ASP A 160 4.32 21.29 21.42
N ALA A 161 4.02 20.01 21.64
CA ALA A 161 4.89 19.07 22.35
C ALA A 161 5.94 18.39 21.45
N LEU A 162 5.77 18.44 20.11
CA LEU A 162 6.74 17.84 19.19
C LEU A 162 8.07 18.60 19.24
N PRO A 163 9.22 17.89 19.27
CA PRO A 163 10.51 18.53 19.08
C PRO A 163 10.63 19.12 17.66
N ASP A 164 11.49 20.13 17.51
CA ASP A 164 11.64 20.90 16.26
C ASP A 164 11.99 20.03 15.04
N GLU A 165 12.59 18.87 15.25
CA GLU A 165 13.00 17.92 14.22
C GLU A 165 11.84 17.05 13.71
N LEU A 166 10.68 17.09 14.35
CA LEU A 166 9.50 16.31 13.96
C LEU A 166 8.35 17.23 13.50
N ALA A 167 8.02 17.14 12.22
CA ALA A 167 6.90 17.89 11.67
C ALA A 167 5.54 17.33 12.12
N TYR A 168 4.58 18.20 12.32
CA TYR A 168 3.17 17.83 12.46
C TYR A 168 2.48 17.89 11.09
N PHE A 169 2.15 16.73 10.51
CA PHE A 169 1.49 16.61 9.22
C PHE A 169 -0.04 16.64 9.30
N GLY A 170 -0.57 16.73 10.49
CA GLY A 170 -2.00 16.80 10.72
C GLY A 170 -2.52 15.66 11.59
N ARG A 171 -3.82 15.45 11.52
CA ARG A 171 -4.52 14.44 12.32
C ARG A 171 -5.61 13.74 11.54
N ILE A 172 -5.95 12.55 11.96
CA ILE A 172 -7.18 11.87 11.59
C ILE A 172 -8.10 11.90 12.82
N PRO A 173 -9.30 12.50 12.75
CA PRO A 173 -10.24 12.47 13.85
C PRO A 173 -10.76 11.05 14.13
N PRO A 174 -11.30 10.79 15.35
CA PRO A 174 -12.06 9.58 15.58
C PRO A 174 -13.30 9.57 14.67
N THR A 175 -13.35 8.67 13.69
CA THR A 175 -14.43 8.59 12.69
C THR A 175 -14.87 7.14 12.55
N PRO A 176 -16.01 6.74 13.16
CA PRO A 176 -16.50 5.37 13.07
C PRO A 176 -16.76 4.90 11.63
N ASP A 177 -17.18 5.82 10.74
CA ASP A 177 -17.47 5.53 9.34
C ASP A 177 -16.22 5.22 8.49
N LEU A 178 -15.01 5.37 9.08
CA LEU A 178 -13.74 4.97 8.48
C LEU A 178 -13.16 3.69 9.09
N GLU A 179 -13.91 3.00 9.95
CA GLU A 179 -13.48 1.69 10.47
C GLU A 179 -13.66 0.62 9.39
N ILE A 180 -12.56 -0.04 9.02
CA ILE A 180 -12.59 -1.19 8.11
C ILE A 180 -12.88 -2.43 8.95
N PRO A 181 -13.96 -3.20 8.64
CA PRO A 181 -14.32 -4.37 9.43
C PRO A 181 -13.25 -5.47 9.43
N ASP A 182 -13.02 -6.06 10.59
CA ASP A 182 -12.14 -7.22 10.72
C ASP A 182 -12.78 -8.48 10.11
N ARG A 183 -11.95 -9.31 9.49
CA ARG A 183 -12.29 -10.63 9.00
C ARG A 183 -11.39 -11.68 9.65
N HIS A 184 -11.76 -12.97 9.58
CA HIS A 184 -11.00 -14.07 10.17
C HIS A 184 -9.51 -14.12 9.73
N LEU A 185 -9.21 -13.68 8.51
CA LEU A 185 -7.84 -13.60 7.94
C LEU A 185 -7.49 -12.18 7.48
N GLY A 186 -7.72 -11.18 8.31
CA GLY A 186 -7.42 -9.78 8.02
C GLY A 186 -8.67 -8.89 8.00
N LEU A 187 -8.66 -7.89 7.14
CA LEU A 187 -9.77 -6.96 6.93
C LEU A 187 -10.64 -7.39 5.73
N GLU A 188 -11.81 -6.81 5.57
CA GLU A 188 -12.58 -6.94 4.35
C GLU A 188 -11.88 -6.24 3.19
N MET A 189 -12.02 -6.79 1.96
CA MET A 189 -11.47 -6.17 0.75
C MET A 189 -12.19 -4.85 0.46
N GLY A 190 -11.51 -3.91 -0.18
CA GLY A 190 -12.07 -2.62 -0.51
C GLY A 190 -13.39 -2.67 -1.28
N ALA A 191 -13.55 -3.63 -2.20
CA ALA A 191 -14.79 -3.82 -2.94
C ALA A 191 -15.96 -4.35 -2.07
N GLU A 192 -15.67 -5.03 -0.97
CA GLU A 192 -16.66 -5.58 -0.05
C GLU A 192 -17.11 -4.56 0.98
N SER A 193 -16.19 -3.69 1.42
CA SER A 193 -16.42 -2.65 2.42
C SER A 193 -15.80 -1.32 1.96
N PRO A 194 -16.41 -0.65 0.98
CA PRO A 194 -15.93 0.65 0.55
C PRO A 194 -16.09 1.67 1.69
N LEU A 195 -15.07 2.47 1.93
CA LEU A 195 -15.13 3.56 2.89
C LEU A 195 -16.10 4.64 2.41
N ASP A 196 -16.74 5.30 3.36
CA ASP A 196 -17.58 6.47 3.07
C ASP A 196 -16.72 7.62 2.51
N PRO A 197 -16.96 8.06 1.25
CA PRO A 197 -16.15 9.08 0.61
C PRO A 197 -16.21 10.43 1.33
N ASP A 198 -17.37 10.81 1.88
CA ASP A 198 -17.56 12.08 2.57
C ASP A 198 -16.81 12.08 3.91
N ALA A 199 -16.81 10.95 4.62
CA ALA A 199 -16.03 10.77 5.84
C ALA A 199 -14.52 10.80 5.57
N LEU A 200 -14.08 10.24 4.45
CA LEU A 200 -12.67 10.26 4.05
C LEU A 200 -12.22 11.69 3.67
N GLU A 201 -13.05 12.43 2.91
CA GLU A 201 -12.80 13.83 2.55
C GLU A 201 -12.71 14.69 3.81
N ALA A 202 -13.66 14.55 4.75
CA ALA A 202 -13.63 15.26 6.03
C ALA A 202 -12.38 14.94 6.87
N ALA A 203 -11.87 13.72 6.82
CA ALA A 203 -10.60 13.36 7.47
C ALA A 203 -9.40 13.99 6.77
N ALA A 204 -9.40 14.01 5.43
CA ALA A 204 -8.36 14.59 4.60
C ALA A 204 -8.16 16.09 4.83
N GLU A 205 -9.23 16.87 5.08
CA GLU A 205 -9.20 18.32 5.39
C GLU A 205 -8.32 18.67 6.60
N HIS A 206 -8.06 17.71 7.49
CA HIS A 206 -7.24 17.91 8.68
C HIS A 206 -5.76 17.62 8.48
N LEU A 207 -5.35 17.24 7.27
CA LEU A 207 -3.97 16.99 6.90
C LEU A 207 -3.29 18.25 6.35
N ARG A 208 -1.98 18.32 6.49
CA ARG A 208 -1.13 19.39 5.99
C ARG A 208 -0.49 18.97 4.68
N THR A 209 -1.27 19.02 3.60
CA THR A 209 -0.86 18.55 2.27
C THR A 209 0.39 19.26 1.75
N ASP A 210 0.50 20.55 2.00
CA ASP A 210 1.68 21.36 1.72
C ASP A 210 2.95 20.78 2.34
N ARG A 211 2.89 20.45 3.64
CA ARG A 211 4.02 19.88 4.36
C ARG A 211 4.35 18.46 3.95
N LEU A 212 3.34 17.65 3.60
CA LEU A 212 3.55 16.30 3.08
C LEU A 212 4.30 16.35 1.75
N LEU A 213 3.94 17.27 0.86
CA LEU A 213 4.62 17.49 -0.42
C LEU A 213 6.04 18.02 -0.24
N ASP A 214 6.23 18.94 0.71
CA ASP A 214 7.57 19.47 1.04
C ASP A 214 8.50 18.40 1.62
N ALA A 215 7.95 17.43 2.35
CA ALA A 215 8.71 16.30 2.90
C ALA A 215 9.00 15.24 1.83
N ALA A 216 8.08 15.01 0.88
CA ALA A 216 8.23 14.00 -0.14
C ALA A 216 9.44 14.28 -1.04
N ARG A 217 10.26 13.24 -1.28
CA ARG A 217 11.47 13.35 -2.11
C ARG A 217 11.57 12.18 -3.09
N PRO A 218 12.33 12.35 -4.20
CA PRO A 218 12.59 11.23 -5.08
C PRO A 218 13.48 10.20 -4.37
N PRO A 219 13.35 8.91 -4.67
CA PRO A 219 14.29 7.92 -4.16
C PRO A 219 15.70 8.22 -4.64
N SER A 220 16.71 7.92 -3.81
CA SER A 220 18.10 8.03 -4.26
C SER A 220 18.31 7.16 -5.49
N ALA A 221 18.94 7.76 -6.52
CA ALA A 221 19.18 7.08 -7.78
C ALA A 221 20.02 5.81 -7.53
N PRO A 222 19.59 4.64 -8.00
CA PRO A 222 20.44 3.47 -7.92
C PRO A 222 21.64 3.65 -8.86
N GLU A 223 22.82 3.24 -8.44
CA GLU A 223 23.94 2.91 -9.34
C GLU A 223 23.61 1.62 -10.12
N THR A 224 22.48 1.55 -10.78
CA THR A 224 22.06 0.33 -11.48
C THR A 224 22.20 0.49 -12.99
N ALA A 225 22.89 -0.49 -13.56
CA ALA A 225 22.93 -0.68 -15.00
C ALA A 225 21.50 -0.80 -15.57
N PRO A 226 21.20 -0.21 -16.73
CA PRO A 226 19.91 -0.36 -17.37
C PRO A 226 19.61 -1.85 -17.61
N PRO A 227 18.31 -2.25 -17.63
CA PRO A 227 17.91 -3.64 -17.81
C PRO A 227 18.61 -4.26 -19.01
N THR A 228 19.20 -5.45 -18.82
CA THR A 228 19.95 -6.12 -19.85
C THR A 228 19.06 -6.56 -21.01
N ALA A 229 19.66 -6.82 -22.19
CA ALA A 229 18.92 -7.33 -23.35
C ALA A 229 18.18 -8.65 -23.07
N ALA A 230 18.64 -9.44 -22.09
CA ALA A 230 17.96 -10.65 -21.63
C ALA A 230 16.60 -10.37 -20.97
N ASP A 231 16.46 -9.22 -20.30
CA ASP A 231 15.17 -8.78 -19.72
C ASP A 231 14.17 -8.32 -20.79
N ARG A 232 14.64 -8.08 -22.00
CA ARG A 232 13.86 -7.62 -23.16
C ARG A 232 13.69 -8.67 -24.25
N ALA A 233 14.05 -9.94 -23.99
CA ALA A 233 13.92 -10.99 -25.01
C ALA A 233 12.46 -11.10 -25.45
N ALA A 234 12.18 -10.65 -26.67
CA ALA A 234 10.89 -10.81 -27.29
C ALA A 234 10.57 -12.31 -27.43
N PRO A 235 9.31 -12.74 -27.19
CA PRO A 235 8.93 -14.12 -27.36
C PRO A 235 9.15 -14.54 -28.81
N ALA A 236 9.78 -15.71 -29.00
CA ALA A 236 9.90 -16.31 -30.33
C ALA A 236 8.50 -16.71 -30.81
N ALA A 237 8.14 -16.32 -32.03
CA ALA A 237 6.99 -16.72 -32.83
C ALA A 237 5.67 -16.98 -32.08
N GLY A 238 4.81 -15.97 -32.01
CA GLY A 238 3.47 -16.02 -31.43
C GLY A 238 3.48 -15.75 -29.92
N ARG A 239 2.69 -14.80 -29.48
CA ARG A 239 2.50 -14.57 -28.03
C ARG A 239 1.54 -15.64 -27.51
N PRO A 240 1.90 -16.39 -26.44
CA PRO A 240 0.93 -17.29 -25.83
C PRO A 240 -0.20 -16.51 -25.16
N THR A 241 -1.37 -17.10 -25.11
CA THR A 241 -2.51 -16.56 -24.35
C THR A 241 -2.53 -17.18 -22.96
N VAL A 242 -2.54 -16.35 -21.93
CA VAL A 242 -2.68 -16.78 -20.52
C VAL A 242 -4.02 -16.32 -19.97
N ALA A 243 -4.86 -17.28 -19.58
CA ALA A 243 -6.11 -17.02 -18.88
C ALA A 243 -5.82 -16.83 -17.38
N VAL A 244 -6.27 -15.73 -16.81
CA VAL A 244 -6.09 -15.38 -15.39
C VAL A 244 -7.45 -15.36 -14.70
N ALA A 245 -7.64 -16.21 -13.69
CA ALA A 245 -8.84 -16.15 -12.86
C ALA A 245 -8.82 -14.87 -12.03
N ARG A 246 -9.89 -14.09 -12.07
CA ARG A 246 -10.00 -12.83 -11.33
C ARG A 246 -11.46 -12.52 -10.99
N ASP A 247 -11.81 -12.81 -9.77
CA ASP A 247 -13.12 -12.54 -9.16
C ASP A 247 -12.97 -12.49 -7.63
N ALA A 248 -14.08 -12.52 -6.89
CA ALA A 248 -14.10 -12.47 -5.43
C ALA A 248 -13.34 -13.65 -4.76
N ALA A 249 -13.25 -14.82 -5.42
CA ALA A 249 -12.47 -15.96 -4.90
C ALA A 249 -10.99 -15.86 -5.26
N PHE A 250 -10.64 -15.30 -6.42
CA PHE A 250 -9.29 -15.21 -6.97
C PHE A 250 -8.78 -13.77 -6.97
N ALA A 251 -8.85 -13.11 -5.80
CA ALA A 251 -8.54 -11.69 -5.65
C ALA A 251 -7.05 -11.39 -5.38
N PHE A 252 -6.24 -12.37 -4.95
CA PHE A 252 -4.86 -12.16 -4.50
C PHE A 252 -3.86 -12.16 -5.65
N VAL A 253 -3.86 -11.05 -6.39
CA VAL A 253 -2.99 -10.85 -7.56
C VAL A 253 -2.23 -9.55 -7.42
N TYR A 254 -0.90 -9.61 -7.41
CA TYR A 254 -0.08 -8.41 -7.48
C TYR A 254 -0.17 -7.77 -8.87
N PRO A 255 -0.38 -6.46 -8.98
CA PRO A 255 -0.39 -5.75 -10.27
C PRO A 255 0.86 -6.00 -11.09
N ALA A 256 2.04 -6.00 -10.47
CA ALA A 256 3.32 -6.28 -11.12
C ALA A 256 3.35 -7.68 -11.80
N THR A 257 2.66 -8.68 -11.24
CA THR A 257 2.55 -10.01 -11.85
C THR A 257 1.81 -9.94 -13.18
N LEU A 258 0.67 -9.22 -13.22
CA LEU A 258 -0.11 -9.05 -14.45
C LEU A 258 0.65 -8.23 -15.50
N GLU A 259 1.36 -7.21 -15.09
CA GLU A 259 2.21 -6.40 -15.96
C GLU A 259 3.30 -7.27 -16.60
N ARG A 260 4.00 -8.07 -15.80
CA ARG A 260 5.04 -8.99 -16.30
C ARG A 260 4.48 -10.08 -17.22
N LEU A 261 3.29 -10.58 -16.95
CA LEU A 261 2.59 -11.49 -17.86
C LEU A 261 2.27 -10.79 -19.18
N ARG A 262 1.72 -9.58 -19.15
CA ARG A 262 1.36 -8.78 -20.34
C ARG A 262 2.58 -8.39 -21.19
N GLU A 263 3.77 -8.31 -20.62
CA GLU A 263 4.99 -8.09 -21.40
C GLU A 263 5.32 -9.30 -22.32
N ARG A 264 4.88 -10.52 -21.98
CA ARG A 264 5.29 -11.77 -22.62
C ARG A 264 4.16 -12.61 -23.20
N ALA A 265 2.91 -12.34 -22.79
CA ALA A 265 1.73 -13.08 -23.18
C ALA A 265 0.55 -12.14 -23.44
N ASP A 266 -0.44 -12.61 -24.17
CA ASP A 266 -1.75 -12.00 -24.24
C ASP A 266 -2.52 -12.49 -23.01
N VAL A 267 -2.95 -11.57 -22.14
CA VAL A 267 -3.63 -11.89 -20.89
C VAL A 267 -5.12 -11.68 -21.06
N VAL A 268 -5.89 -12.75 -20.83
CA VAL A 268 -7.36 -12.71 -20.77
C VAL A 268 -7.81 -13.05 -19.37
N THR A 269 -8.81 -12.37 -18.85
CA THR A 269 -9.37 -12.65 -17.52
C THR A 269 -10.67 -13.42 -17.63
N PHE A 270 -10.99 -14.25 -16.63
CA PHE A 270 -12.26 -14.93 -16.48
C PHE A 270 -12.65 -15.03 -15.00
N ALA A 271 -13.93 -15.11 -14.71
CA ALA A 271 -14.50 -15.09 -13.37
C ALA A 271 -15.19 -16.44 -13.04
N PRO A 272 -14.43 -17.42 -12.49
CA PRO A 272 -14.99 -18.74 -12.16
C PRO A 272 -16.20 -18.71 -11.22
N VAL A 273 -16.26 -17.77 -10.26
CA VAL A 273 -17.38 -17.62 -9.32
C VAL A 273 -18.63 -17.09 -10.02
N GLU A 274 -18.47 -16.28 -11.06
CA GLU A 274 -19.57 -15.71 -11.85
C GLU A 274 -20.10 -16.69 -12.91
N GLY A 275 -19.42 -17.84 -13.07
CA GLY A 275 -19.85 -18.90 -13.98
C GLY A 275 -19.27 -18.80 -15.39
N ASP A 276 -18.21 -18.03 -15.58
CA ASP A 276 -17.53 -17.94 -16.87
C ASP A 276 -17.00 -19.30 -17.33
N ASP A 277 -17.02 -19.53 -18.64
CA ASP A 277 -16.29 -20.62 -19.27
C ASP A 277 -14.78 -20.30 -19.30
N LEU A 278 -13.95 -21.36 -19.38
CA LEU A 278 -12.53 -21.19 -19.60
C LEU A 278 -12.27 -20.63 -21.00
N PRO A 279 -11.67 -19.43 -21.14
CA PRO A 279 -11.34 -18.89 -22.45
C PRO A 279 -10.28 -19.76 -23.17
N ALA A 280 -10.24 -19.70 -24.49
CA ALA A 280 -9.18 -20.35 -25.26
C ALA A 280 -7.83 -19.76 -24.86
N CYS A 281 -6.90 -20.61 -24.39
CA CYS A 281 -5.60 -20.17 -23.84
C CYS A 281 -4.56 -21.29 -23.97
N ASP A 282 -3.28 -20.88 -23.88
CA ASP A 282 -2.11 -21.79 -23.83
C ASP A 282 -1.69 -22.11 -22.39
N GLY A 283 -2.15 -21.32 -21.43
CA GLY A 283 -1.88 -21.52 -20.02
C GLY A 283 -2.89 -20.82 -19.11
N VAL A 284 -3.01 -21.29 -17.88
CA VAL A 284 -3.93 -20.74 -16.87
C VAL A 284 -3.18 -20.33 -15.62
N TYR A 285 -3.51 -19.17 -15.09
CA TYR A 285 -3.06 -18.71 -13.77
C TYR A 285 -4.28 -18.60 -12.83
N LEU A 286 -4.26 -19.43 -11.79
CA LEU A 286 -5.23 -19.39 -10.69
C LEU A 286 -4.53 -18.79 -9.48
N PRO A 287 -4.72 -17.52 -9.16
CA PRO A 287 -4.12 -16.89 -7.98
C PRO A 287 -4.80 -17.37 -6.68
N GLY A 288 -4.28 -16.91 -5.54
CA GLY A 288 -4.95 -17.06 -4.25
C GLY A 288 -6.14 -16.13 -4.10
N GLY A 289 -6.82 -16.26 -2.97
CA GLY A 289 -7.97 -15.43 -2.58
C GLY A 289 -8.79 -16.09 -1.48
N TYR A 290 -10.05 -15.75 -1.38
CA TYR A 290 -10.98 -16.29 -0.39
C TYR A 290 -11.81 -17.45 -0.95
N LEU A 291 -11.12 -18.50 -1.45
CA LEU A 291 -11.77 -19.66 -2.09
C LEU A 291 -12.78 -20.35 -1.16
N GLU A 292 -12.49 -20.38 0.16
CA GLU A 292 -13.36 -21.01 1.15
C GLU A 292 -14.73 -20.34 1.30
N LEU A 293 -14.83 -19.04 0.98
CA LEU A 293 -16.09 -18.31 0.99
C LEU A 293 -16.97 -18.61 -0.24
N HIS A 294 -16.36 -19.12 -1.30
CA HIS A 294 -17.01 -19.33 -2.61
C HIS A 294 -17.07 -20.80 -3.02
N GLY A 295 -16.88 -21.76 -2.08
CA GLY A 295 -16.76 -23.17 -2.37
C GLY A 295 -17.90 -23.77 -3.21
N ALA A 296 -19.15 -23.38 -2.95
CA ALA A 296 -20.31 -23.87 -3.72
C ALA A 296 -20.30 -23.37 -5.17
N ALA A 297 -19.98 -22.10 -5.41
CA ALA A 297 -19.89 -21.52 -6.75
C ALA A 297 -18.71 -22.13 -7.53
N LEU A 298 -17.55 -22.27 -6.89
CA LEU A 298 -16.37 -22.90 -7.49
C LEU A 298 -16.62 -24.37 -7.86
N ALA A 299 -17.33 -25.12 -7.02
CA ALA A 299 -17.68 -26.52 -7.30
C ALA A 299 -18.58 -26.68 -8.53
N SER A 300 -19.36 -25.65 -8.90
CA SER A 300 -20.23 -25.63 -10.07
C SER A 300 -19.66 -24.86 -11.27
N SER A 301 -18.43 -24.34 -11.15
CA SER A 301 -17.78 -23.53 -12.19
C SER A 301 -17.50 -24.34 -13.46
N PRO A 302 -18.00 -23.91 -14.64
CA PRO A 302 -17.69 -24.56 -15.92
C PRO A 302 -16.20 -24.50 -16.26
N ALA A 303 -15.55 -23.37 -16.00
CA ALA A 303 -14.11 -23.21 -16.23
C ALA A 303 -13.28 -24.21 -15.41
N LEU A 304 -13.56 -24.36 -14.11
CA LEU A 304 -12.82 -25.29 -13.24
C LEU A 304 -13.12 -26.76 -13.60
N SER A 305 -14.35 -27.06 -14.04
CA SER A 305 -14.71 -28.38 -14.56
C SER A 305 -13.91 -28.74 -15.81
N THR A 306 -13.70 -27.78 -16.71
CA THR A 306 -12.88 -27.94 -17.91
C THR A 306 -11.41 -28.20 -17.59
N LEU A 307 -10.85 -27.55 -16.54
CA LEU A 307 -9.47 -27.74 -16.11
C LEU A 307 -9.24 -29.10 -15.42
N SER A 308 -10.28 -29.72 -14.90
CA SER A 308 -10.21 -31.02 -14.21
C SER A 308 -10.40 -32.23 -15.13
N ALA A 309 -10.79 -32.02 -16.38
CA ALA A 309 -11.06 -33.06 -17.40
C ALA A 309 -9.79 -33.41 -18.18
#